data_219e2abc325b40030a4f4c3eacbe7936
#
_entry.id   219e2abc325b40030a4f4c3eacbe7936
#
_cell.length_a   1.000
_cell.length_b   1.000
_cell.length_c   1.000
_cell.angle_alpha   90.00
_cell.angle_beta   90.00
_cell.angle_gamma   90.00
#
_symmetry.space_group_name_H-M   'P 1'
#
loop_
_entity.id
_entity.type
_entity.pdbx_description
1 polymer ?
#
loop_
_entity_poly.entity_id
_entity_poly.type
_entity_poly.pdbx_seq_one_letter_code
_entity_poly.pdbx_strand_id
1 'polypeptide(L)'
;MTSGVHGIAARRAARERITTEGDPDLSIKTLGPARIESPLAALLDARQTTEHYVDEEDRVLFDDTISMVRGRGGSVGQLPSFEPSGPRRKIFFDPSKTRAGIVTCGGLCPGLNDVIRGLVRNLTNH
;
A
#
# COMPACT_ATOMS: atom_id res chain seq x y z
N MET A 1 -21.63 -23.65 6.31
CA MET A 1 -20.54 -22.98 5.58
C MET A 1 -20.91 -21.54 5.25
N THR A 2 -20.98 -20.64 6.25
CA THR A 2 -21.43 -19.24 6.08
C THR A 2 -20.58 -18.27 6.93
N SER A 3 -19.25 -18.48 6.95
CA SER A 3 -18.35 -17.68 7.82
C SER A 3 -17.60 -16.55 7.09
N GLY A 4 -17.73 -16.42 5.78
CA GLY A 4 -16.89 -15.51 5.00
C GLY A 4 -17.43 -14.08 4.83
N VAL A 5 -18.73 -13.87 4.94
CA VAL A 5 -19.35 -12.58 4.57
C VAL A 5 -19.34 -11.57 5.72
N HIS A 6 -19.37 -12.05 6.95
CA HIS A 6 -19.34 -11.17 8.14
C HIS A 6 -17.95 -10.51 8.36
N GLY A 7 -16.87 -11.15 7.93
CA GLY A 7 -15.53 -10.59 8.05
C GLY A 7 -15.27 -9.36 7.18
N ILE A 8 -15.87 -9.29 6.00
CA ILE A 8 -15.65 -8.19 5.04
C ILE A 8 -16.43 -6.95 5.44
N ALA A 9 -17.65 -7.11 5.96
CA ALA A 9 -18.46 -5.99 6.45
C ALA A 9 -17.88 -5.37 7.72
N ALA A 10 -17.39 -6.19 8.65
CA ALA A 10 -16.72 -5.71 9.85
C ALA A 10 -15.39 -4.98 9.53
N ARG A 11 -14.65 -5.46 8.52
CA ARG A 11 -13.43 -4.82 8.05
C ARG A 11 -13.69 -3.49 7.33
N ARG A 12 -14.84 -3.33 6.69
CA ARG A 12 -15.25 -2.07 6.06
C ARG A 12 -15.69 -1.03 7.12
N ALA A 13 -16.34 -1.45 8.17
CA ALA A 13 -16.74 -0.59 9.30
C ALA A 13 -15.52 -0.12 10.12
N ALA A 14 -14.49 -0.96 10.26
CA ALA A 14 -13.22 -0.55 10.88
C ALA A 14 -12.45 0.51 10.07
N ARG A 15 -12.82 0.74 8.82
CA ARG A 15 -12.29 1.80 7.96
C ARG A 15 -12.96 3.17 8.17
N GLU A 16 -14.13 3.22 8.79
CA GLU A 16 -14.72 4.47 9.27
C GLU A 16 -14.00 4.89 10.55
N ARG A 17 -12.88 5.56 10.36
CA ARG A 17 -12.09 6.14 11.43
C ARG A 17 -12.94 7.20 12.13
N ILE A 18 -13.02 7.10 13.44
CA ILE A 18 -13.50 8.18 14.28
C ILE A 18 -12.43 9.28 14.19
N THR A 19 -12.57 10.18 13.24
CA THR A 19 -11.78 11.40 13.19
C THR A 19 -12.27 12.30 14.33
N THR A 20 -11.39 12.59 15.26
CA THR A 20 -11.62 13.62 16.26
C THR A 20 -11.47 14.98 15.59
N GLU A 21 -12.23 15.97 15.97
CA GLU A 21 -12.14 17.34 15.47
C GLU A 21 -10.68 17.82 15.61
N GLY A 22 -10.01 18.08 14.47
CA GLY A 22 -8.58 18.43 14.41
C GLY A 22 -7.66 17.35 13.86
N ASP A 23 -8.11 16.13 13.59
CA ASP A 23 -7.28 15.11 12.95
C ASP A 23 -7.17 15.35 11.44
N PRO A 24 -5.99 15.15 10.85
CA PRO A 24 -5.82 15.26 9.41
C PRO A 24 -6.58 14.14 8.69
N ASP A 25 -7.22 14.45 7.57
CA ASP A 25 -7.76 13.44 6.66
C ASP A 25 -6.61 12.78 5.91
N LEU A 26 -6.26 11.57 6.31
CA LEU A 26 -5.22 10.75 5.72
C LEU A 26 -5.78 9.66 4.79
N SER A 27 -7.03 9.81 4.36
CA SER A 27 -7.67 8.86 3.45
C SER A 27 -7.05 8.91 2.06
N ILE A 28 -6.88 7.74 1.45
CA ILE A 28 -6.39 7.59 0.09
C ILE A 28 -7.56 7.14 -0.79
N LYS A 29 -7.76 7.82 -1.91
CA LYS A 29 -8.73 7.38 -2.92
C LYS A 29 -8.27 6.06 -3.53
N THR A 30 -9.14 5.07 -3.51
CA THR A 30 -8.85 3.78 -4.11
C THR A 30 -9.56 3.63 -5.44
N LEU A 31 -8.96 2.92 -6.39
CA LEU A 31 -9.57 2.54 -7.67
C LEU A 31 -10.53 1.36 -7.50
N GLY A 32 -10.47 0.69 -6.37
CA GLY A 32 -11.27 -0.49 -6.06
C GLY A 32 -10.43 -1.63 -5.49
N PRO A 33 -11.01 -2.82 -5.30
CA PRO A 33 -10.30 -3.96 -4.72
C PRO A 33 -9.25 -4.51 -5.70
N ALA A 34 -8.03 -4.72 -5.21
CA ALA A 34 -6.99 -5.44 -5.92
C ALA A 34 -7.34 -6.95 -5.98
N ARG A 35 -7.38 -7.53 -7.19
CA ARG A 35 -7.80 -8.92 -7.39
C ARG A 35 -6.79 -9.76 -8.17
N ILE A 36 -5.83 -9.12 -8.79
CA ILE A 36 -4.85 -9.75 -9.69
C ILE A 36 -3.61 -10.07 -8.88
N GLU A 37 -3.13 -11.30 -8.97
CA GLU A 37 -1.87 -11.69 -8.32
C GLU A 37 -0.71 -10.90 -8.92
N SER A 38 0.14 -10.38 -8.06
CA SER A 38 1.35 -9.68 -8.48
C SER A 38 2.33 -10.65 -9.17
N PRO A 39 2.90 -10.31 -10.32
CA PRO A 39 3.93 -11.15 -10.94
C PRO A 39 5.17 -11.30 -10.05
N LEU A 40 5.41 -10.38 -9.13
CA LEU A 40 6.47 -10.49 -8.13
C LEU A 40 6.22 -11.62 -7.11
N ALA A 41 4.97 -12.02 -6.88
CA ALA A 41 4.64 -13.06 -5.92
C ALA A 41 5.36 -14.38 -6.25
N ALA A 42 5.26 -14.83 -7.51
CA ALA A 42 5.92 -16.05 -7.96
C ALA A 42 7.44 -16.00 -7.85
N LEU A 43 8.04 -14.83 -8.10
CA LEU A 43 9.50 -14.65 -8.02
C LEU A 43 10.01 -14.69 -6.58
N LEU A 44 9.29 -14.06 -5.66
CA LEU A 44 9.66 -14.00 -4.25
C LEU A 44 9.50 -15.37 -3.59
N ASP A 45 8.41 -16.07 -3.88
CA ASP A 45 8.18 -17.42 -3.40
C ASP A 45 9.25 -18.41 -3.91
N ALA A 46 9.68 -18.27 -5.17
CA ALA A 46 10.73 -19.09 -5.75
C ALA A 46 12.13 -18.83 -5.16
N ARG A 47 12.40 -17.60 -4.73
CA ARG A 47 13.71 -17.21 -4.17
C ARG A 47 13.83 -17.44 -2.68
N GLN A 48 12.76 -17.79 -1.98
CA GLN A 48 12.71 -17.90 -0.52
C GLN A 48 13.27 -16.64 0.17
N THR A 49 13.09 -15.48 -0.45
CA THR A 49 13.53 -14.22 0.12
C THR A 49 12.56 -13.80 1.22
N THR A 50 13.10 -13.19 2.26
CA THR A 50 12.33 -12.63 3.38
C THR A 50 11.73 -11.27 3.03
N GLU A 51 11.47 -11.00 1.76
CA GLU A 51 10.85 -9.76 1.37
C GLU A 51 9.43 -9.69 1.90
N HIS A 52 9.16 -8.61 2.60
CA HIS A 52 7.88 -8.39 3.22
C HIS A 52 6.95 -7.71 2.23
N TYR A 53 5.85 -8.39 1.91
CA TYR A 53 4.72 -7.71 1.33
C TYR A 53 4.06 -6.82 2.37
N VAL A 54 3.60 -5.66 1.93
CA VAL A 54 2.76 -4.79 2.74
C VAL A 54 1.36 -5.39 2.77
N ASP A 55 0.86 -5.67 3.97
CA ASP A 55 -0.50 -6.13 4.16
C ASP A 55 -1.51 -4.98 4.11
N GLU A 56 -2.76 -5.31 3.79
CA GLU A 56 -3.85 -4.32 3.73
C GLU A 56 -4.14 -3.68 5.09
N GLU A 57 -3.73 -4.32 6.17
CA GLU A 57 -3.93 -3.87 7.55
C GLU A 57 -2.74 -3.12 8.12
N ASP A 58 -1.60 -3.15 7.42
CA ASP A 58 -0.41 -2.43 7.85
C ASP A 58 -0.66 -0.92 7.87
N ARG A 59 -0.19 -0.27 8.92
CA ARG A 59 -0.31 1.17 9.10
C ARG A 59 0.94 1.75 9.74
N VAL A 60 1.29 2.95 9.32
CA VAL A 60 2.33 3.77 9.93
C VAL A 60 1.67 4.93 10.65
N LEU A 61 1.94 5.08 11.93
CA LEU A 61 1.34 6.16 12.72
C LEU A 61 1.74 7.54 12.16
N PHE A 62 0.79 8.46 12.14
CA PHE A 62 1.03 9.85 11.81
C PHE A 62 1.91 10.53 12.87
N ASP A 63 1.66 10.22 14.12
CA ASP A 63 2.43 10.67 15.27
C ASP A 63 2.66 9.48 16.21
N ASP A 64 3.91 9.08 16.36
CA ASP A 64 4.35 7.94 17.16
C ASP A 64 4.77 8.32 18.59
N THR A 65 4.52 9.56 19.00
CA THR A 65 4.85 9.99 20.35
C THR A 65 4.04 9.26 21.41
N ILE A 66 4.70 8.89 22.50
CA ILE A 66 4.05 8.18 23.63
C ILE A 66 2.86 8.98 24.18
N SER A 67 2.97 10.30 24.20
CA SER A 67 1.90 11.19 24.67
C SER A 67 0.65 11.08 23.80
N MET A 68 0.81 11.03 22.48
CA MET A 68 -0.30 10.87 21.53
C MET A 68 -0.97 9.50 21.69
N VAL A 69 -0.17 8.45 21.76
CA VAL A 69 -0.68 7.07 21.92
C VAL A 69 -1.43 6.91 23.24
N ARG A 70 -0.90 7.43 24.35
CA ARG A 70 -1.53 7.36 25.68
C ARG A 70 -2.76 8.24 25.77
N GLY A 71 -2.70 9.45 25.22
CA GLY A 71 -3.82 10.41 25.29
C GLY A 71 -5.08 9.91 24.62
N ARG A 72 -4.98 8.96 23.66
CA ARG A 72 -6.10 8.35 22.97
C ARG A 72 -6.47 6.95 23.49
N GLY A 73 -6.17 6.65 24.74
CA GLY A 73 -6.56 5.40 25.38
C GLY A 73 -5.77 4.18 24.98
N GLY A 74 -4.64 4.35 24.30
CA GLY A 74 -3.73 3.26 23.91
C GLY A 74 -4.21 2.33 22.81
N SER A 75 -5.38 2.60 22.21
CA SER A 75 -5.90 1.80 21.08
C SER A 75 -5.24 2.24 19.78
N VAL A 76 -4.19 1.55 19.38
CA VAL A 76 -3.39 1.88 18.18
C VAL A 76 -4.22 1.89 16.90
N GLY A 77 -5.24 1.03 16.80
CA GLY A 77 -6.10 0.92 15.62
C GLY A 77 -6.99 2.15 15.35
N GLN A 78 -7.13 3.05 16.31
CA GLN A 78 -7.92 4.28 16.20
C GLN A 78 -7.08 5.53 15.96
N LEU A 79 -5.76 5.38 15.92
CA LEU A 79 -4.85 6.51 15.72
C LEU A 79 -4.77 6.92 14.25
N PRO A 80 -4.60 8.22 13.95
CA PRO A 80 -4.31 8.68 12.60
C PRO A 80 -3.06 7.99 12.07
N SER A 81 -3.17 7.39 10.88
CA SER A 81 -2.09 6.58 10.33
C SER A 81 -2.14 6.57 8.80
N PHE A 82 -0.97 6.41 8.20
CA PHE A 82 -0.79 6.26 6.76
C PHE A 82 -0.86 4.80 6.33
N GLU A 83 -1.23 4.56 5.10
CA GLU A 83 -0.95 3.32 4.42
C GLU A 83 0.53 3.29 4.02
N PRO A 84 1.32 2.26 4.39
CA PRO A 84 2.68 2.13 3.91
C PRO A 84 2.66 1.80 2.42
N SER A 85 3.64 2.35 1.69
CA SER A 85 3.88 1.96 0.31
C SER A 85 4.81 0.75 0.26
N GLY A 86 4.56 -0.15 -0.69
CA GLY A 86 5.39 -1.34 -0.85
C GLY A 86 4.74 -2.36 -1.79
N PRO A 87 5.44 -3.44 -2.08
CA PRO A 87 4.91 -4.51 -2.91
C PRO A 87 3.71 -5.18 -2.22
N ARG A 88 2.65 -5.42 -2.98
CA ARG A 88 1.47 -6.12 -2.51
C ARG A 88 1.29 -7.42 -3.29
N ARG A 89 0.77 -8.45 -2.62
CA ARG A 89 0.47 -9.74 -3.27
C ARG A 89 -0.59 -9.60 -4.35
N LYS A 90 -1.56 -8.72 -4.13
CA LYS A 90 -2.60 -8.42 -5.11
C LYS A 90 -2.52 -6.99 -5.58
N ILE A 91 -2.67 -6.81 -6.88
CA ILE A 91 -2.62 -5.53 -7.55
C ILE A 91 -3.93 -5.25 -8.28
N PHE A 92 -4.17 -3.99 -8.60
CA PHE A 92 -5.38 -3.55 -9.29
C PHE A 92 -5.27 -3.69 -10.81
N PHE A 93 -4.13 -3.27 -11.38
CA PHE A 93 -3.91 -3.31 -12.81
C PHE A 93 -3.40 -4.67 -13.28
N ASP A 94 -3.97 -5.16 -14.37
CA ASP A 94 -3.50 -6.36 -15.04
C ASP A 94 -2.21 -6.06 -15.82
N PRO A 95 -1.05 -6.62 -15.44
CA PRO A 95 0.23 -6.33 -16.10
C PRO A 95 0.21 -6.65 -17.58
N SER A 96 -0.52 -7.67 -18.00
CA SER A 96 -0.61 -8.08 -19.41
C SER A 96 -1.33 -7.09 -20.31
N LYS A 97 -2.15 -6.21 -19.72
CA LYS A 97 -2.98 -5.22 -20.42
C LYS A 97 -2.61 -3.79 -20.15
N THR A 98 -1.76 -3.58 -19.14
CA THR A 98 -1.39 -2.23 -18.69
C THR A 98 -0.28 -1.65 -19.56
N ARG A 99 -0.43 -0.38 -19.91
CA ARG A 99 0.62 0.41 -20.56
C ARG A 99 1.09 1.47 -19.58
N ALA A 100 2.38 1.49 -19.30
CA ALA A 100 3.01 2.47 -18.43
C ALA A 100 3.71 3.54 -19.26
N GLY A 101 3.55 4.80 -18.91
CA GLY A 101 4.25 5.93 -19.51
C GLY A 101 5.19 6.57 -18.47
N ILE A 102 6.40 6.88 -18.88
CA ILE A 102 7.37 7.60 -18.05
C ILE A 102 7.46 9.03 -18.57
N VAL A 103 7.15 10.00 -17.72
CA VAL A 103 7.25 11.43 -18.03
C VAL A 103 8.37 12.03 -17.22
N THR A 104 9.28 12.71 -17.87
CA THR A 104 10.36 13.46 -17.23
C THR A 104 10.13 14.95 -17.40
N CYS A 105 10.20 15.68 -16.30
CA CYS A 105 10.09 17.14 -16.31
C CYS A 105 11.49 17.71 -16.20
N GLY A 106 12.02 18.23 -17.29
CA GLY A 106 13.24 19.02 -17.48
C GLY A 106 14.26 19.14 -16.34
N GLY A 107 15.50 19.39 -16.70
CA GLY A 107 16.61 19.55 -15.79
C GLY A 107 17.65 18.44 -15.87
N LEU A 108 18.88 18.78 -15.54
CA LEU A 108 19.98 17.83 -15.46
C LEU A 108 19.88 17.12 -14.10
N CYS A 109 19.44 15.87 -14.12
CA CYS A 109 19.44 15.01 -12.94
C CYS A 109 20.42 13.85 -13.17
N PRO A 110 21.55 13.80 -12.47
CA PRO A 110 22.48 12.66 -12.54
C PRO A 110 21.73 11.37 -12.16
N GLY A 111 21.91 10.32 -12.95
CA GLY A 111 21.27 9.03 -12.70
C GLY A 111 19.86 8.86 -13.28
N LEU A 112 19.26 9.87 -13.91
CA LEU A 112 17.92 9.74 -14.49
C LEU A 112 17.83 8.59 -15.51
N ASN A 113 18.85 8.42 -16.34
CA ASN A 113 18.91 7.34 -17.33
C ASN A 113 18.92 5.96 -16.67
N ASP A 114 19.58 5.81 -15.53
CA ASP A 114 19.61 4.54 -14.80
C ASP A 114 18.26 4.24 -14.14
N VAL A 115 17.57 5.27 -13.65
CA VAL A 115 16.20 5.14 -13.13
C VAL A 115 15.25 4.69 -14.23
N ILE A 116 15.28 5.35 -15.39
CA ILE A 116 14.44 4.97 -16.55
C ILE A 116 14.75 3.54 -16.97
N ARG A 117 16.03 3.19 -17.10
CA ARG A 117 16.47 1.83 -17.45
C ARG A 117 15.97 0.81 -16.44
N GLY A 118 16.08 1.10 -15.15
CA GLY A 118 15.60 0.24 -14.08
C GLY A 118 14.10 0.00 -14.17
N LEU A 119 13.32 1.07 -14.34
CA LEU A 119 11.87 0.99 -14.50
C LEU A 119 11.47 0.16 -15.74
N VAL A 120 12.06 0.46 -16.90
CA VAL A 120 11.76 -0.29 -18.14
C VAL A 120 12.07 -1.76 -17.98
N ARG A 121 13.24 -2.11 -17.42
CA ARG A 121 13.61 -3.51 -17.21
C ARG A 121 12.66 -4.24 -16.28
N ASN A 122 12.25 -3.60 -15.20
CA ASN A 122 11.28 -4.22 -14.28
C ASN A 122 9.91 -4.40 -14.95
N LEU A 123 9.41 -3.39 -15.66
CA LEU A 123 8.10 -3.46 -16.33
C LEU A 123 8.07 -4.44 -17.50
N THR A 124 9.20 -4.76 -18.13
CA THR A 124 9.27 -5.68 -19.28
C THR A 124 9.61 -7.11 -18.88
N ASN A 125 10.16 -7.33 -17.70
CA ASN A 125 10.54 -8.65 -17.21
C ASN A 125 9.42 -9.32 -16.37
N HIS A 126 8.40 -8.58 -16.05
CA HIS A 126 7.27 -8.99 -15.20
C HIS A 126 5.92 -8.59 -15.81
#